data_d73886551b131ef96f500070718de528
#
_entry.id   d73886551b131ef96f500070718de528
#
_cell.length_a   1.000
_cell.length_b   1.000
_cell.length_c   1.000
_cell.angle_alpha   90.00
_cell.angle_beta   90.00
_cell.angle_gamma   90.00
#
_symmetry.space_group_name_H-M   'P 1'
#
loop_
_entity.id
_entity.type
_entity.pdbx_description
1 polymer ?
#
loop_
_entity_poly.entity_id
_entity_poly.type
_entity_poly.pdbx_seq_one_letter_code
_entity_poly.pdbx_strand_id
1 'polypeptide(L)'
;VEFVGSPNPMAEVEVMTLVSTLIRQIGLSDAKLHINSIGCPKCKKVYNDALISYLKGHEEGLCNTCKERMVKNPLRVIDCKEPGCKAIVKDAPRTIDYLCEECDAHFKELQRLLTELEIPFEVDTGIVRGLDYYTKTVFEFVNKEGFTLCGGGRYDNLVYEIDGKEAQ
;
A
#
# COMPACT_ATOMS: atom_id res chain seq x y z
N VAL A 1 16.82 -1.28 2.71
CA VAL A 1 16.64 -1.86 4.06
C VAL A 1 15.61 -2.97 3.97
N GLU A 2 15.93 -4.12 4.55
CA GLU A 2 15.02 -5.26 4.63
C GLU A 2 15.04 -5.86 6.02
N PHE A 3 13.86 -6.24 6.52
CA PHE A 3 13.68 -6.94 7.78
C PHE A 3 13.00 -8.28 7.49
N VAL A 4 13.66 -9.38 7.83
CA VAL A 4 13.21 -10.74 7.49
C VAL A 4 12.97 -11.54 8.77
N GLY A 5 11.96 -12.44 8.76
CA GLY A 5 11.72 -13.39 9.83
C GLY A 5 10.80 -12.90 10.94
N SER A 6 10.04 -11.81 10.76
CA SER A 6 9.07 -11.37 11.77
C SER A 6 7.68 -11.14 11.17
N PRO A 7 6.64 -11.78 11.72
CA PRO A 7 5.25 -11.50 11.37
C PRO A 7 4.68 -10.26 12.07
N ASN A 8 5.40 -9.70 13.06
CA ASN A 8 4.90 -8.63 13.91
C ASN A 8 4.94 -7.27 13.21
N PRO A 9 3.92 -6.40 13.34
CA PRO A 9 3.93 -5.03 12.83
C PRO A 9 5.10 -4.17 13.31
N MET A 10 5.74 -4.51 14.44
CA MET A 10 6.93 -3.82 14.92
C MET A 10 8.08 -3.84 13.90
N ALA A 11 8.22 -4.89 13.09
CA ALA A 11 9.23 -4.94 12.04
C ALA A 11 9.05 -3.83 10.99
N GLU A 12 7.81 -3.54 10.63
CA GLU A 12 7.47 -2.44 9.70
C GLU A 12 7.76 -1.09 10.34
N VAL A 13 7.40 -0.93 11.61
CA VAL A 13 7.68 0.31 12.39
C VAL A 13 9.18 0.56 12.48
N GLU A 14 9.98 -0.48 12.71
CA GLU A 14 11.44 -0.38 12.80
C GLU A 14 12.05 0.11 11.48
N VAL A 15 11.62 -0.45 10.35
CA VAL A 15 12.01 0.00 9.01
C VAL A 15 11.59 1.45 8.77
N MET A 16 10.34 1.81 9.06
CA MET A 16 9.83 3.17 8.89
C MET A 16 10.59 4.17 9.76
N THR A 17 10.90 3.81 11.00
CA THR A 17 11.67 4.65 11.94
C THR A 17 13.10 4.90 11.44
N LEU A 18 13.76 3.85 10.95
CA LEU A 18 15.10 3.95 10.37
C LEU A 18 15.09 4.88 9.15
N VAL A 19 14.15 4.70 8.23
CA VAL A 19 14.01 5.54 7.03
C VAL A 19 13.69 6.99 7.42
N SER A 20 12.77 7.23 8.35
CA SER A 20 12.43 8.55 8.86
C SER A 20 13.66 9.25 9.46
N THR A 21 14.46 8.51 10.22
CA THR A 21 15.69 9.04 10.82
C THR A 21 16.70 9.41 9.75
N LEU A 22 16.92 8.54 8.75
CA LEU A 22 17.84 8.81 7.64
C LEU A 22 17.41 10.06 6.86
N ILE A 23 16.13 10.14 6.47
CA ILE A 23 15.57 11.27 5.72
C ILE A 23 15.80 12.58 6.47
N ARG A 24 15.59 12.61 7.79
CA ARG A 24 15.86 13.80 8.62
C ARG A 24 17.34 14.14 8.69
N GLN A 25 18.22 13.15 8.82
CA GLN A 25 19.69 13.38 8.91
C GLN A 25 20.27 13.96 7.62
N ILE A 26 19.71 13.63 6.46
CA ILE A 26 20.13 14.20 5.17
C ILE A 26 19.44 15.53 4.84
N GLY A 27 18.66 16.11 5.79
CA GLY A 27 18.07 17.44 5.67
C GLY A 27 16.70 17.49 4.97
N LEU A 28 16.04 16.36 4.71
CA LEU A 28 14.72 16.28 4.10
C LEU A 28 13.62 16.19 5.17
N SER A 29 13.57 17.16 6.08
CA SER A 29 12.71 17.14 7.27
C SER A 29 11.22 17.37 6.98
N ASP A 30 10.85 17.73 5.77
CA ASP A 30 9.48 17.99 5.32
C ASP A 30 8.76 16.75 4.76
N ALA A 31 9.44 15.61 4.75
CA ALA A 31 8.84 14.36 4.32
C ALA A 31 7.78 13.84 5.28
N LYS A 32 6.62 13.47 4.74
CA LYS A 32 5.52 12.85 5.46
C LYS A 32 5.47 11.35 5.18
N LEU A 33 5.19 10.56 6.22
CA LEU A 33 4.94 9.14 6.10
C LEU A 33 3.46 8.91 5.74
N HIS A 34 3.21 8.31 4.61
CA HIS A 34 1.90 7.80 4.20
C HIS A 34 1.90 6.28 4.30
N ILE A 35 0.84 5.72 4.87
CA ILE A 35 0.67 4.27 5.04
C ILE A 35 -0.67 3.80 4.47
N ASN A 36 -0.72 2.58 3.99
CA ASN A 36 -1.96 1.91 3.59
C ASN A 36 -1.87 0.40 3.86
N SER A 37 -3.01 -0.26 3.91
CA SER A 37 -3.07 -1.72 3.87
C SER A 37 -3.73 -2.20 2.58
N ILE A 38 -3.02 -3.07 1.86
CA ILE A 38 -3.53 -3.76 0.67
C ILE A 38 -4.03 -5.18 0.99
N GLY A 39 -3.98 -5.56 2.25
CA GLY A 39 -4.44 -6.83 2.76
C GLY A 39 -3.61 -8.05 2.31
N CYS A 40 -4.05 -9.22 2.74
CA CYS A 40 -3.50 -10.52 2.32
C CYS A 40 -4.15 -10.97 0.98
N PRO A 41 -3.73 -12.10 0.38
CA PRO A 41 -4.34 -12.61 -0.85
C PRO A 41 -5.86 -12.80 -0.78
N LYS A 42 -6.40 -13.17 0.40
CA LYS A 42 -7.85 -13.30 0.60
C LYS A 42 -8.56 -11.94 0.49
N CYS A 43 -8.02 -10.92 1.16
CA CYS A 43 -8.53 -9.54 1.10
C CYS A 43 -8.46 -9.00 -0.34
N LYS A 44 -7.32 -9.17 -1.00
CA LYS A 44 -7.11 -8.72 -2.39
C LYS A 44 -8.14 -9.31 -3.35
N LYS A 45 -8.50 -10.59 -3.19
CA LYS A 45 -9.50 -11.23 -4.03
C LYS A 45 -10.85 -10.54 -3.90
N VAL A 46 -11.35 -10.39 -2.67
CA VAL A 46 -12.66 -9.76 -2.40
C VAL A 46 -12.68 -8.30 -2.87
N TYR A 47 -11.61 -7.57 -2.58
CA TYR A 47 -11.48 -6.18 -3.00
C TYR A 47 -11.41 -6.04 -4.52
N ASN A 48 -10.64 -6.88 -5.22
CA ASN A 48 -10.54 -6.85 -6.68
C ASN A 48 -11.90 -7.08 -7.35
N ASP A 49 -12.71 -8.02 -6.84
CA ASP A 49 -14.07 -8.26 -7.36
C ASP A 49 -14.95 -7.00 -7.21
N ALA A 50 -14.91 -6.33 -6.07
CA ALA A 50 -15.63 -5.09 -5.84
C ALA A 50 -15.12 -3.94 -6.72
N LEU A 51 -13.79 -3.79 -6.82
CA LEU A 51 -13.15 -2.76 -7.65
C LEU A 51 -13.46 -2.95 -9.13
N ILE A 52 -13.35 -4.18 -9.65
CA ILE A 52 -13.68 -4.50 -11.05
C ILE A 52 -15.15 -4.20 -11.33
N SER A 53 -16.06 -4.55 -10.42
CA SER A 53 -17.48 -4.25 -10.57
C SER A 53 -17.73 -2.74 -10.66
N TYR A 54 -17.08 -1.96 -9.80
CA TYR A 54 -17.14 -0.51 -9.82
C TYR A 54 -16.59 0.08 -11.13
N LEU A 55 -15.37 -0.35 -11.53
CA LEU A 55 -14.69 0.16 -12.72
C LEU A 55 -15.44 -0.15 -14.03
N LYS A 56 -16.10 -1.31 -14.12
CA LYS A 56 -16.96 -1.65 -15.26
C LYS A 56 -18.09 -0.67 -15.46
N GLY A 57 -18.67 -0.15 -14.36
CA GLY A 57 -19.71 0.89 -14.42
C GLY A 57 -19.18 2.25 -14.90
N HIS A 58 -17.84 2.45 -14.96
CA HIS A 58 -17.19 3.71 -15.33
C HIS A 58 -16.19 3.55 -16.48
N GLU A 59 -16.26 2.44 -17.23
CA GLU A 59 -15.27 2.06 -18.23
C GLU A 59 -15.05 3.11 -19.31
N GLU A 60 -16.11 3.82 -19.74
CA GLU A 60 -16.03 4.85 -20.78
C GLU A 60 -15.11 6.03 -20.39
N GLY A 61 -15.05 6.35 -19.08
CA GLY A 61 -14.20 7.42 -18.55
C GLY A 61 -12.75 7.01 -18.27
N LEU A 62 -12.40 5.71 -18.39
CA LEU A 62 -11.06 5.22 -18.15
C LEU A 62 -10.17 5.39 -19.38
N CYS A 63 -8.90 5.72 -19.18
CA CYS A 63 -7.90 5.71 -20.24
C CYS A 63 -7.62 4.25 -20.71
N ASN A 64 -7.09 4.11 -21.93
CA ASN A 64 -6.83 2.78 -22.53
C ASN A 64 -5.96 1.89 -21.65
N THR A 65 -4.91 2.43 -21.03
CA THR A 65 -4.05 1.71 -20.10
C THR A 65 -4.83 1.20 -18.89
N CYS A 66 -5.79 1.97 -18.37
CA CYS A 66 -6.60 1.55 -17.23
C CYS A 66 -7.64 0.49 -17.60
N LYS A 67 -8.17 0.49 -18.82
CA LYS A 67 -9.02 -0.60 -19.33
C LYS A 67 -8.26 -1.93 -19.38
N GLU A 68 -7.00 -1.91 -19.81
CA GLU A 68 -6.15 -3.11 -19.76
C GLU A 68 -5.79 -3.54 -18.33
N ARG A 69 -5.46 -2.55 -17.46
CA ARG A 69 -5.14 -2.79 -16.04
C ARG A 69 -6.31 -3.37 -15.27
N MET A 70 -7.54 -2.95 -15.57
CA MET A 70 -8.75 -3.47 -14.94
C MET A 70 -8.86 -5.00 -15.06
N VAL A 71 -8.36 -5.58 -16.16
CA VAL A 71 -8.37 -7.03 -16.39
C VAL A 71 -7.16 -7.72 -15.78
N LYS A 72 -5.96 -7.12 -15.92
CA LYS A 72 -4.69 -7.76 -15.53
C LYS A 72 -4.34 -7.52 -14.06
N ASN A 73 -4.49 -6.30 -13.59
CA ASN A 73 -4.17 -5.87 -12.23
C ASN A 73 -5.00 -4.63 -11.87
N PRO A 74 -6.24 -4.80 -11.40
CA PRO A 74 -7.17 -3.70 -11.15
C PRO A 74 -6.66 -2.69 -10.12
N LEU A 75 -5.87 -3.13 -9.13
CA LEU A 75 -5.23 -2.25 -8.14
C LEU A 75 -4.42 -1.12 -8.78
N ARG A 76 -3.78 -1.38 -9.92
CA ARG A 76 -2.99 -0.36 -10.62
C ARG A 76 -3.82 0.74 -11.28
N VAL A 77 -5.13 0.60 -11.37
CA VAL A 77 -6.03 1.67 -11.82
C VAL A 77 -6.07 2.79 -10.79
N ILE A 78 -5.99 2.44 -9.49
CA ILE A 78 -6.01 3.38 -8.36
C ILE A 78 -4.87 4.41 -8.45
N ASP A 79 -3.69 4.00 -8.91
CA ASP A 79 -2.52 4.88 -9.06
C ASP A 79 -2.43 5.58 -10.44
N CYS A 80 -3.52 5.64 -11.20
CA CYS A 80 -3.50 6.31 -12.50
C CYS A 80 -3.35 7.83 -12.34
N LYS A 81 -2.47 8.43 -13.14
CA LYS A 81 -2.20 9.89 -13.10
C LYS A 81 -3.11 10.69 -14.05
N GLU A 82 -3.82 10.04 -14.97
CA GLU A 82 -4.74 10.69 -15.89
C GLU A 82 -5.92 11.34 -15.15
N PRO A 83 -6.26 12.62 -15.45
CA PRO A 83 -7.30 13.36 -14.72
C PRO A 83 -8.67 12.66 -14.73
N GLY A 84 -9.08 12.08 -15.85
CA GLY A 84 -10.35 11.34 -15.96
C GLY A 84 -10.38 10.10 -15.06
N CYS A 85 -9.29 9.32 -15.05
CA CYS A 85 -9.16 8.17 -14.17
C CYS A 85 -9.13 8.57 -12.69
N LYS A 86 -8.41 9.66 -12.35
CA LYS A 86 -8.36 10.17 -10.96
C LYS A 86 -9.74 10.56 -10.44
N ALA A 87 -10.57 11.19 -11.27
CA ALA A 87 -11.93 11.55 -10.89
C ALA A 87 -12.78 10.31 -10.56
N ILE A 88 -12.66 9.25 -11.36
CA ILE A 88 -13.36 7.97 -11.14
C ILE A 88 -12.83 7.28 -9.86
N VAL A 89 -11.51 7.18 -9.73
CA VAL A 89 -10.86 6.47 -8.62
C VAL A 89 -11.13 7.12 -7.26
N LYS A 90 -11.43 8.42 -7.22
CA LYS A 90 -11.73 9.13 -5.97
C LYS A 90 -12.90 8.49 -5.20
N ASP A 91 -13.90 7.99 -5.90
CA ASP A 91 -15.09 7.39 -5.33
C ASP A 91 -15.08 5.83 -5.39
N ALA A 92 -13.94 5.26 -5.80
CA ALA A 92 -13.78 3.81 -5.86
C ALA A 92 -13.72 3.17 -4.46
N PRO A 93 -14.09 1.89 -4.32
CA PRO A 93 -13.90 1.12 -3.10
C PRO A 93 -12.45 1.25 -2.60
N ARG A 94 -12.25 1.29 -1.28
CA ARG A 94 -10.93 1.40 -0.65
C ARG A 94 -10.48 0.03 -0.15
N THR A 95 -9.20 -0.30 -0.26
CA THR A 95 -8.64 -1.58 0.18
C THR A 95 -8.92 -1.86 1.66
N ILE A 96 -8.82 -0.82 2.50
CA ILE A 96 -9.02 -0.92 3.95
C ILE A 96 -10.44 -1.34 4.36
N ASP A 97 -11.44 -1.12 3.51
CA ASP A 97 -12.84 -1.51 3.78
C ASP A 97 -13.10 -3.01 3.52
N TYR A 98 -12.12 -3.72 2.95
CA TYR A 98 -12.20 -5.14 2.57
C TYR A 98 -11.17 -6.01 3.29
N LEU A 99 -10.56 -5.50 4.35
CA LEU A 99 -9.60 -6.27 5.13
C LEU A 99 -10.31 -7.39 5.90
N CYS A 100 -9.68 -8.56 5.97
CA CYS A 100 -10.08 -9.59 6.91
C CYS A 100 -9.67 -9.17 8.33
N GLU A 101 -10.26 -9.81 9.34
CA GLU A 101 -10.02 -9.50 10.74
C GLU A 101 -8.52 -9.46 11.11
N GLU A 102 -7.74 -10.42 10.61
CA GLU A 102 -6.28 -10.46 10.84
C GLU A 102 -5.57 -9.25 10.24
N CYS A 103 -5.89 -8.87 8.98
CA CYS A 103 -5.25 -7.74 8.32
C CYS A 103 -5.68 -6.40 8.92
N ASP A 104 -6.92 -6.27 9.35
CA ASP A 104 -7.43 -5.10 10.05
C ASP A 104 -6.75 -4.94 11.41
N ALA A 105 -6.66 -6.02 12.20
CA ALA A 105 -5.95 -6.02 13.47
C ALA A 105 -4.47 -5.66 13.30
N HIS A 106 -3.80 -6.22 12.28
CA HIS A 106 -2.41 -5.89 11.96
C HIS A 106 -2.23 -4.40 11.62
N PHE A 107 -3.12 -3.84 10.80
CA PHE A 107 -3.04 -2.44 10.39
C PHE A 107 -3.36 -1.47 11.54
N LYS A 108 -4.30 -1.83 12.41
CA LYS A 108 -4.58 -1.06 13.64
C LYS A 108 -3.41 -1.10 14.61
N GLU A 109 -2.77 -2.25 14.77
CA GLU A 109 -1.59 -2.38 15.64
C GLU A 109 -0.41 -1.56 15.10
N LEU A 110 -0.17 -1.56 13.78
CA LEU A 110 0.82 -0.70 13.14
C LEU A 110 0.58 0.78 13.48
N GLN A 111 -0.66 1.26 13.31
CA GLN A 111 -1.03 2.64 13.61
C GLN A 111 -0.84 2.99 15.09
N ARG A 112 -1.22 2.06 15.98
CA ARG A 112 -1.02 2.20 17.45
C ARG A 112 0.46 2.37 17.78
N LEU A 113 1.31 1.50 17.24
CA LEU A 113 2.76 1.53 17.47
C LEU A 113 3.42 2.82 16.94
N LEU A 114 3.05 3.25 15.72
CA LEU A 114 3.54 4.52 15.17
C LEU A 114 3.13 5.71 16.04
N THR A 115 1.90 5.70 16.56
CA THR A 115 1.39 6.74 17.46
C THR A 115 2.15 6.76 18.78
N GLU A 116 2.38 5.60 19.40
CA GLU A 116 3.13 5.50 20.67
C GLU A 116 4.58 5.94 20.56
N LEU A 117 5.18 5.74 19.39
CA LEU A 117 6.54 6.18 19.08
C LEU A 117 6.61 7.63 18.56
N GLU A 118 5.49 8.34 18.59
CA GLU A 118 5.37 9.73 18.13
C GLU A 118 5.87 9.93 16.68
N ILE A 119 5.69 8.90 15.82
CA ILE A 119 6.00 8.96 14.38
C ILE A 119 4.76 9.46 13.66
N PRO A 120 4.75 10.69 13.13
CA PRO A 120 3.59 11.21 12.43
C PRO A 120 3.38 10.47 11.09
N PHE A 121 2.14 10.08 10.84
CA PHE A 121 1.75 9.40 9.60
C PHE A 121 0.36 9.86 9.13
N GLU A 122 0.08 9.63 7.85
CA GLU A 122 -1.24 9.78 7.24
C GLU A 122 -1.67 8.44 6.61
N VAL A 123 -2.94 8.06 6.78
CA VAL A 123 -3.50 6.90 6.06
C VAL A 123 -3.91 7.36 4.68
N ASP A 124 -3.22 6.86 3.65
CA ASP A 124 -3.48 7.20 2.26
C ASP A 124 -3.87 5.95 1.46
N THR A 125 -5.17 5.79 1.22
CA THR A 125 -5.73 4.66 0.49
C THR A 125 -5.41 4.65 -1.00
N GLY A 126 -4.82 5.72 -1.53
CA GLY A 126 -4.33 5.82 -2.90
C GLY A 126 -2.99 5.13 -3.14
N ILE A 127 -2.26 4.76 -2.08
CA ILE A 127 -0.99 4.06 -2.21
C ILE A 127 -1.24 2.58 -2.48
N VAL A 128 -0.89 2.11 -3.67
CA VAL A 128 -1.05 0.71 -4.08
C VAL A 128 0.23 0.08 -4.63
N ARG A 129 1.34 0.72 -4.51
CA ARG A 129 2.69 0.30 -4.97
C ARG A 129 2.72 -0.62 -6.23
N GLY A 130 3.82 -0.56 -6.97
CA GLY A 130 3.94 -1.25 -8.25
C GLY A 130 4.33 -2.73 -8.19
N LEU A 131 4.53 -3.30 -7.00
CA LEU A 131 5.03 -4.66 -6.82
C LEU A 131 3.92 -5.57 -6.31
N ASP A 132 3.59 -6.59 -7.09
CA ASP A 132 2.42 -7.45 -6.85
C ASP A 132 2.62 -8.40 -5.65
N TYR A 133 3.88 -8.63 -5.23
CA TYR A 133 4.23 -9.46 -4.09
C TYR A 133 4.02 -8.80 -2.72
N TYR A 134 3.75 -7.50 -2.65
CA TYR A 134 3.44 -6.87 -1.37
C TYR A 134 2.15 -7.42 -0.77
N THR A 135 2.14 -7.53 0.56
CA THR A 135 1.01 -7.97 1.39
C THR A 135 0.83 -6.99 2.55
N LYS A 136 -0.37 -6.99 3.15
CA LYS A 136 -0.69 -6.18 4.34
C LYS A 136 -0.29 -4.71 4.15
N THR A 137 0.86 -4.30 4.65
CA THR A 137 1.28 -2.89 4.72
C THR A 137 2.07 -2.43 3.51
N VAL A 138 1.76 -1.24 3.02
CA VAL A 138 2.57 -0.46 2.08
C VAL A 138 2.74 0.96 2.64
N PHE A 139 3.86 1.60 2.33
CA PHE A 139 4.15 2.95 2.79
C PHE A 139 4.98 3.76 1.79
N GLU A 140 4.90 5.08 1.91
CA GLU A 140 5.71 6.04 1.18
C GLU A 140 6.09 7.22 2.08
N PHE A 141 7.33 7.70 1.93
CA PHE A 141 7.74 9.01 2.42
C PHE A 141 7.65 10.00 1.28
N VAL A 142 6.81 11.00 1.40
CA VAL A 142 6.52 11.98 0.35
C VAL A 142 6.91 13.37 0.84
N ASN A 143 7.66 14.13 0.03
CA ASN A 143 8.02 15.50 0.36
C ASN A 143 6.84 16.47 0.10
N LYS A 144 6.99 17.72 0.53
CA LYS A 144 5.96 18.77 0.34
C LYS A 144 5.59 19.04 -1.14
N GLU A 145 6.46 18.69 -2.06
CA GLU A 145 6.26 18.86 -3.50
C GLU A 145 5.51 17.68 -4.14
N GLY A 146 5.21 16.63 -3.33
CA GLY A 146 4.50 15.43 -3.78
C GLY A 146 5.41 14.36 -4.41
N PHE A 147 6.73 14.46 -4.26
CA PHE A 147 7.66 13.43 -4.71
C PHE A 147 7.86 12.35 -3.65
N THR A 148 7.75 11.09 -4.06
CA THR A 148 8.07 9.95 -3.21
C THR A 148 9.59 9.84 -3.06
N LEU A 149 10.11 10.03 -1.85
CA LEU A 149 11.52 9.93 -1.51
C LEU A 149 11.95 8.48 -1.25
N CYS A 150 11.08 7.73 -0.59
CA CYS A 150 11.28 6.32 -0.27
C CYS A 150 9.92 5.64 -0.19
N GLY A 151 9.87 4.37 -0.50
CA GLY A 151 8.66 3.57 -0.34
C GLY A 151 8.98 2.11 -0.17
N GLY A 152 8.07 1.41 0.46
CA GLY A 152 8.21 0.00 0.77
C GLY A 152 6.89 -0.67 1.08
N GLY A 153 6.98 -1.91 1.52
CA GLY A 153 5.84 -2.69 1.94
C GLY A 153 6.26 -4.06 2.45
N ARG A 154 5.33 -4.72 3.09
CA ARG A 154 5.48 -6.09 3.56
C ARG A 154 5.37 -7.08 2.40
N TYR A 155 6.14 -8.17 2.43
CA TYR A 155 6.20 -9.17 1.35
C TYR A 155 6.30 -10.60 1.86
N ASP A 156 5.35 -11.01 2.71
CA ASP A 156 5.35 -12.33 3.39
C ASP A 156 5.47 -13.53 2.44
N ASN A 157 4.94 -13.41 1.21
CA ASN A 157 4.88 -14.52 0.25
C ASN A 157 6.03 -14.52 -0.77
N LEU A 158 6.98 -13.56 -0.71
CA LEU A 158 8.00 -13.43 -1.75
C LEU A 158 8.88 -14.67 -1.88
N VAL A 159 9.29 -15.27 -0.77
CA VAL A 159 10.11 -16.48 -0.76
C VAL A 159 9.35 -17.65 -1.40
N TYR A 160 8.06 -17.78 -1.08
CA TYR A 160 7.22 -18.81 -1.70
C TYR A 160 7.06 -18.60 -3.21
N GLU A 161 6.90 -17.37 -3.66
CA GLU A 161 6.78 -17.05 -5.10
C GLU A 161 8.06 -17.33 -5.89
N ILE A 162 9.22 -17.20 -5.24
CA ILE A 162 10.54 -17.45 -5.89
C ILE A 162 10.91 -18.94 -5.87
N ASP A 163 10.77 -19.63 -4.75
CA ASP A 163 11.31 -20.99 -4.54
C ASP A 163 10.22 -22.06 -4.28
N GLY A 164 8.95 -21.67 -4.16
CA GLY A 164 7.84 -22.58 -3.85
C GLY A 164 7.88 -23.18 -2.44
N LYS A 165 8.70 -22.62 -1.54
CA LYS A 165 8.84 -23.06 -0.15
C LYS A 165 8.41 -21.94 0.81
N GLU A 166 7.75 -22.31 1.91
CA GLU A 166 7.47 -21.36 2.98
C GLU A 166 8.79 -20.88 3.60
N ALA A 167 8.90 -19.59 3.89
CA ALA A 167 9.98 -19.03 4.69
C ALA A 167 9.88 -19.58 6.11
N GLN A 168 10.97 -20.12 6.64
CA GLN A 168 11.10 -20.54 8.03
C GLN A 168 11.49 -19.36 8.90
#